data_113797e158d438a5ae29373bacb8171a
#
_entry.id   113797e158d438a5ae29373bacb8171a
#
_cell.length_a   1.000
_cell.length_b   1.000
_cell.length_c   1.000
_cell.angle_alpha   90.00
_cell.angle_beta   90.00
_cell.angle_gamma   90.00
#
_symmetry.space_group_name_H-M   'P 1'
#
loop_
_entity.id
_entity.type
_entity.pdbx_description
1 polymer ?
#
loop_
_entity_poly.entity_id
_entity_poly.type
_entity_poly.pdbx_seq_one_letter_code
_entity_poly.pdbx_strand_id
1 'polypeptide(L)'
;MKRLIALFVIAFLVITPSAQAAPKKIVVNPLKLLTTIGSPTEVSGVVVSGKNFIVFGTQNSKAYARAVDSNGNELWKLQLDQSQASIASAAVVDSVGDIWIAGATPAPAVAPIGTPTAAINPDNANVPTSTFIGDLKVLTIWKISSAGALISTNSLPTSNSILPTSMALDDSGLAIVGSIAGEKINAGFINFLNTSGLFSKTLQIGSASTSIESVTRNADKTFTLVGSSGETIAGKKLAGLIDGVIIKVTKSLKITSVVRSSISKGKRIWNSTTSSLLLGGEVVVGNKSEVAVTKFSSRYAPTWTHRFSGTGPAFTTGSTQLLFLSNGAIPELAWNPKVSTALLITFNSKGVISAAENAPVGQRLLVGSLESKDLGPVVVTSSADLVSIFVRNTR
;
A
#
# COMPACT_ATOMS: atom_id res chain seq x y z
N MET A 1 -29.87 -57.76 67.40
CA MET A 1 -28.78 -57.11 66.70
C MET A 1 -28.83 -57.56 65.24
N LYS A 2 -29.40 -56.78 64.33
CA LYS A 2 -29.48 -57.09 62.91
C LYS A 2 -28.58 -56.07 62.19
N ARG A 3 -27.50 -56.56 61.55
CA ARG A 3 -26.59 -55.73 60.73
C ARG A 3 -27.19 -55.55 59.35
N LEU A 4 -27.49 -54.32 58.97
CA LEU A 4 -27.83 -53.92 57.62
C LEU A 4 -26.51 -53.69 56.86
N ILE A 5 -26.30 -54.45 55.77
CA ILE A 5 -25.21 -54.25 54.81
C ILE A 5 -25.81 -53.41 53.66
N ALA A 6 -25.39 -52.15 53.55
CA ALA A 6 -25.73 -51.31 52.43
C ALA A 6 -24.74 -51.56 51.27
N LEU A 7 -25.22 -52.08 50.18
CA LEU A 7 -24.46 -52.26 48.91
C LEU A 7 -24.46 -50.94 48.15
N PHE A 8 -23.30 -50.29 48.05
CA PHE A 8 -23.08 -49.10 47.21
C PHE A 8 -22.73 -49.58 45.79
N VAL A 9 -23.66 -49.46 44.87
CA VAL A 9 -23.40 -49.69 43.46
C VAL A 9 -22.85 -48.35 42.89
N ILE A 10 -21.56 -48.26 42.65
CA ILE A 10 -20.92 -47.12 41.93
C ILE A 10 -21.11 -47.36 40.44
N ALA A 11 -22.05 -46.66 39.82
CA ALA A 11 -22.17 -46.59 38.37
C ALA A 11 -21.07 -45.70 37.78
N PHE A 12 -20.04 -46.30 37.22
CA PHE A 12 -19.06 -45.59 36.39
C PHE A 12 -19.74 -45.13 35.09
N LEU A 13 -20.16 -43.86 35.03
CA LEU A 13 -20.47 -43.18 33.80
C LEU A 13 -19.18 -43.01 32.99
N VAL A 14 -18.93 -43.87 32.03
CA VAL A 14 -17.90 -43.70 31.02
C VAL A 14 -18.33 -42.53 30.12
N ILE A 15 -17.89 -41.33 30.45
CA ILE A 15 -17.99 -40.17 29.53
C ILE A 15 -17.00 -40.46 28.41
N THR A 16 -17.45 -41.04 27.33
CA THR A 16 -16.68 -41.09 26.08
C THR A 16 -16.56 -39.66 25.59
N PRO A 17 -15.33 -39.08 25.48
CA PRO A 17 -15.16 -37.78 24.87
C PRO A 17 -15.69 -37.95 23.43
N SER A 18 -16.78 -37.26 23.11
CA SER A 18 -17.20 -37.13 21.72
C SER A 18 -16.04 -36.55 20.95
N ALA A 19 -15.43 -37.35 20.07
CA ALA A 19 -14.38 -36.86 19.18
C ALA A 19 -15.01 -35.78 18.30
N GLN A 20 -14.85 -34.55 18.72
CA GLN A 20 -15.26 -33.38 17.98
C GLN A 20 -14.47 -33.44 16.68
N ALA A 21 -15.11 -33.67 15.56
CA ALA A 21 -14.46 -33.69 14.25
C ALA A 21 -13.68 -32.38 14.07
N ALA A 22 -12.41 -32.50 13.75
CA ALA A 22 -11.57 -31.31 13.52
C ALA A 22 -12.28 -30.41 12.50
N PRO A 23 -12.35 -29.11 12.73
CA PRO A 23 -13.04 -28.18 11.83
C PRO A 23 -12.46 -28.31 10.42
N LYS A 24 -13.34 -28.43 9.43
CA LYS A 24 -12.93 -28.57 8.01
C LYS A 24 -12.13 -27.33 7.61
N LYS A 25 -10.89 -27.55 7.18
CA LYS A 25 -10.03 -26.49 6.68
C LYS A 25 -10.57 -25.91 5.37
N ILE A 26 -10.43 -24.59 5.21
CA ILE A 26 -10.76 -23.90 3.97
C ILE A 26 -9.72 -24.25 2.90
N VAL A 27 -10.17 -24.64 1.73
CA VAL A 27 -9.31 -24.91 0.57
C VAL A 27 -8.80 -23.60 -0.01
N VAL A 28 -7.50 -23.53 -0.32
CA VAL A 28 -6.91 -22.40 -1.03
C VAL A 28 -6.99 -22.66 -2.53
N ASN A 29 -7.67 -21.78 -3.25
CA ASN A 29 -7.88 -21.90 -4.68
C ASN A 29 -6.81 -21.13 -5.47
N PRO A 30 -6.35 -21.61 -6.63
CA PRO A 30 -5.42 -20.86 -7.46
C PRO A 30 -6.11 -19.66 -8.11
N LEU A 31 -5.44 -18.49 -8.09
CA LEU A 31 -5.82 -17.36 -8.90
C LEU A 31 -5.54 -17.64 -10.38
N LYS A 32 -6.35 -17.06 -11.27
CA LYS A 32 -6.17 -17.14 -12.72
C LYS A 32 -5.33 -15.95 -13.18
N LEU A 33 -4.27 -16.23 -13.95
CA LEU A 33 -3.53 -15.18 -14.66
C LEU A 33 -4.47 -14.52 -15.68
N LEU A 34 -4.56 -13.21 -15.61
CA LEU A 34 -5.30 -12.42 -16.59
C LEU A 34 -4.35 -11.93 -17.69
N THR A 35 -3.29 -11.22 -17.29
CA THR A 35 -2.30 -10.67 -18.23
C THR A 35 -0.98 -10.33 -17.52
N THR A 36 0.06 -10.06 -18.30
CA THR A 36 1.33 -9.47 -17.84
C THR A 36 1.43 -8.02 -18.29
N ILE A 37 2.05 -7.16 -17.47
CA ILE A 37 2.00 -5.71 -17.66
C ILE A 37 3.35 -4.99 -17.56
N GLY A 38 4.44 -5.65 -17.85
CA GLY A 38 5.77 -5.04 -17.88
C GLY A 38 6.72 -5.57 -16.83
N SER A 39 7.86 -4.91 -16.67
CA SER A 39 8.90 -5.30 -15.73
C SER A 39 8.68 -4.69 -14.32
N PRO A 40 9.21 -5.34 -13.26
CA PRO A 40 9.14 -4.80 -11.90
C PRO A 40 9.87 -3.46 -11.72
N THR A 41 10.84 -3.16 -12.59
CA THR A 41 11.60 -1.91 -12.53
C THR A 41 10.85 -0.74 -13.18
N GLU A 42 9.84 -1.02 -13.99
CA GLU A 42 9.06 0.00 -14.70
C GLU A 42 7.70 0.24 -14.04
N VAL A 43 7.05 -0.78 -13.51
CA VAL A 43 5.69 -0.70 -12.96
C VAL A 43 5.73 -0.34 -11.48
N SER A 44 5.23 0.84 -11.13
CA SER A 44 5.03 1.28 -9.73
C SER A 44 3.68 0.82 -9.17
N GLY A 45 2.66 0.72 -10.02
CA GLY A 45 1.33 0.33 -9.58
C GLY A 45 0.30 0.21 -10.71
N VAL A 46 -0.90 -0.18 -10.31
CA VAL A 46 -2.06 -0.34 -11.18
C VAL A 46 -3.29 0.22 -10.49
N VAL A 47 -4.17 0.87 -11.23
CA VAL A 47 -5.53 1.22 -10.79
C VAL A 47 -6.54 0.78 -11.85
N VAL A 48 -7.81 0.66 -11.47
CA VAL A 48 -8.88 0.23 -12.38
C VAL A 48 -9.70 1.44 -12.78
N SER A 49 -9.87 1.65 -14.10
CA SER A 49 -10.79 2.63 -14.67
C SER A 49 -11.80 1.91 -15.58
N GLY A 50 -13.04 1.80 -15.10
CA GLY A 50 -14.05 0.98 -15.76
C GLY A 50 -13.64 -0.49 -15.84
N LYS A 51 -13.46 -1.01 -17.05
CA LYS A 51 -13.01 -2.39 -17.32
C LYS A 51 -11.49 -2.50 -17.58
N ASN A 52 -10.79 -1.36 -17.60
CA ASN A 52 -9.40 -1.28 -18.01
C ASN A 52 -8.47 -1.15 -16.80
N PHE A 53 -7.28 -1.66 -16.94
CA PHE A 53 -6.19 -1.49 -15.97
C PHE A 53 -5.29 -0.35 -16.42
N ILE A 54 -5.10 0.62 -15.55
CA ILE A 54 -4.17 1.73 -15.79
C ILE A 54 -2.89 1.41 -15.05
N VAL A 55 -1.87 1.07 -15.80
CA VAL A 55 -0.51 0.78 -15.33
C VAL A 55 0.27 2.09 -15.32
N PHE A 56 0.93 2.40 -14.22
CA PHE A 56 1.77 3.58 -14.10
C PHE A 56 3.12 3.26 -13.48
N GLY A 57 4.11 4.09 -13.74
CA GLY A 57 5.46 3.90 -13.22
C GLY A 57 6.49 4.76 -13.92
N THR A 58 7.70 4.21 -14.06
CA THR A 58 8.84 4.91 -14.64
C THR A 58 9.48 4.06 -15.74
N GLN A 59 9.59 4.60 -16.94
CA GLN A 59 10.24 3.94 -18.06
C GLN A 59 11.28 4.91 -18.68
N ASN A 60 12.51 4.46 -18.88
CA ASN A 60 13.62 5.29 -19.36
C ASN A 60 13.79 6.58 -18.53
N SER A 61 13.75 6.44 -17.20
CA SER A 61 13.83 7.53 -16.24
C SER A 61 12.70 8.56 -16.32
N LYS A 62 11.58 8.26 -16.96
CA LYS A 62 10.45 9.16 -17.15
C LYS A 62 9.16 8.53 -16.70
N ALA A 63 8.32 9.32 -16.02
CA ALA A 63 7.00 8.91 -15.61
C ALA A 63 6.13 8.57 -16.82
N TYR A 64 5.41 7.46 -16.76
CA TYR A 64 4.48 7.03 -17.80
C TYR A 64 3.20 6.46 -17.20
N ALA A 65 2.17 6.42 -18.05
CA ALA A 65 0.95 5.67 -17.82
C ALA A 65 0.53 4.97 -19.11
N ARG A 66 -0.14 3.83 -18.97
CA ARG A 66 -0.80 3.16 -20.11
C ARG A 66 -2.04 2.42 -19.64
N ALA A 67 -3.02 2.29 -20.52
CA ALA A 67 -4.16 1.44 -20.28
C ALA A 67 -4.03 0.12 -21.02
N VAL A 68 -4.44 -0.94 -20.35
CA VAL A 68 -4.60 -2.28 -20.94
C VAL A 68 -6.00 -2.80 -20.65
N ASP A 69 -6.58 -3.52 -21.60
CA ASP A 69 -7.86 -4.19 -21.40
C ASP A 69 -7.72 -5.49 -20.58
N SER A 70 -8.84 -6.17 -20.33
CA SER A 70 -8.85 -7.44 -19.62
C SER A 70 -8.14 -8.59 -20.35
N ASN A 71 -7.79 -8.43 -21.62
CA ASN A 71 -7.03 -9.41 -22.42
C ASN A 71 -5.54 -9.04 -22.47
N GLY A 72 -5.14 -7.89 -21.90
CA GLY A 72 -3.77 -7.39 -21.93
C GLY A 72 -3.41 -6.58 -23.16
N ASN A 73 -4.38 -6.25 -24.02
CA ASN A 73 -4.12 -5.39 -25.16
C ASN A 73 -3.92 -3.96 -24.70
N GLU A 74 -2.87 -3.31 -25.17
CA GLU A 74 -2.62 -1.89 -24.92
C GLU A 74 -3.65 -1.05 -25.66
N LEU A 75 -4.36 -0.20 -24.91
CA LEU A 75 -5.36 0.73 -25.48
C LEU A 75 -4.73 2.09 -25.78
N TRP A 76 -3.89 2.57 -24.91
CA TRP A 76 -3.10 3.78 -25.06
C TRP A 76 -1.88 3.74 -24.13
N LYS A 77 -0.85 4.54 -24.47
CA LYS A 77 0.34 4.79 -23.68
C LYS A 77 0.70 6.27 -23.75
N LEU A 78 1.02 6.84 -22.61
CA LEU A 78 1.37 8.25 -22.45
C LEU A 78 2.63 8.40 -21.60
N GLN A 79 3.61 9.15 -22.09
CA GLN A 79 4.72 9.64 -21.29
C GLN A 79 4.29 10.94 -20.63
N LEU A 80 4.31 10.98 -19.28
CA LEU A 80 3.74 12.08 -18.49
C LEU A 80 4.63 13.32 -18.48
N ASP A 81 5.95 13.10 -18.50
CA ASP A 81 6.94 14.17 -18.61
C ASP A 81 7.97 13.79 -19.68
N GLN A 82 8.08 14.59 -20.72
CA GLN A 82 9.01 14.35 -21.82
C GLN A 82 10.34 15.09 -21.65
N SER A 83 10.38 16.11 -20.80
CA SER A 83 11.50 17.03 -20.73
C SER A 83 12.61 16.59 -19.79
N GLN A 84 12.29 15.89 -18.71
CA GLN A 84 13.24 15.57 -17.64
C GLN A 84 12.94 14.22 -16.97
N ALA A 85 13.88 13.76 -16.12
CA ALA A 85 13.66 12.59 -15.30
C ALA A 85 12.46 12.82 -14.37
N SER A 86 11.61 11.80 -14.22
CA SER A 86 10.41 11.88 -13.40
C SER A 86 9.97 10.48 -12.95
N ILE A 87 9.24 10.40 -11.87
CA ILE A 87 8.65 9.16 -11.39
C ILE A 87 7.15 9.31 -11.21
N ALA A 88 6.39 8.26 -11.48
CA ALA A 88 4.97 8.13 -11.12
C ALA A 88 4.86 7.04 -10.04
N SER A 89 4.28 7.34 -8.88
CA SER A 89 4.35 6.46 -7.71
C SER A 89 3.01 6.16 -7.05
N ALA A 90 1.98 6.96 -7.30
CA ALA A 90 0.62 6.73 -6.80
C ALA A 90 -0.43 7.15 -7.83
N ALA A 91 -1.58 6.49 -7.83
CA ALA A 91 -2.69 6.84 -8.72
C ALA A 91 -4.05 6.60 -8.06
N VAL A 92 -5.06 7.32 -8.55
CA VAL A 92 -6.47 7.12 -8.21
C VAL A 92 -7.34 7.48 -9.41
N VAL A 93 -8.52 6.89 -9.51
CA VAL A 93 -9.48 7.15 -10.59
C VAL A 93 -10.69 7.88 -10.00
N ASP A 94 -11.16 8.93 -10.65
CA ASP A 94 -12.35 9.67 -10.22
C ASP A 94 -13.66 9.03 -10.72
N SER A 95 -14.78 9.59 -10.32
CA SER A 95 -16.11 9.05 -10.63
C SER A 95 -16.49 9.12 -12.11
N VAL A 96 -15.81 9.96 -12.91
CA VAL A 96 -16.02 10.07 -14.36
C VAL A 96 -15.03 9.22 -15.15
N GLY A 97 -14.08 8.56 -14.47
CA GLY A 97 -13.09 7.67 -15.07
C GLY A 97 -11.78 8.35 -15.42
N ASP A 98 -11.58 9.64 -15.09
CA ASP A 98 -10.29 10.29 -15.27
C ASP A 98 -9.29 9.77 -14.22
N ILE A 99 -8.05 9.68 -14.64
CA ILE A 99 -6.94 9.10 -13.88
C ILE A 99 -6.08 10.24 -13.32
N TRP A 100 -5.87 10.23 -12.02
CA TRP A 100 -4.97 11.13 -11.33
C TRP A 100 -3.73 10.36 -10.91
N ILE A 101 -2.55 10.83 -11.34
CA ILE A 101 -1.27 10.21 -11.03
C ILE A 101 -0.41 11.21 -10.27
N ALA A 102 0.11 10.81 -9.13
CA ALA A 102 1.09 11.56 -8.37
C ALA A 102 2.49 11.00 -8.59
N GLY A 103 3.44 11.90 -8.62
CA GLY A 103 4.83 11.57 -8.75
C GLY A 103 5.74 12.72 -8.32
N ALA A 104 7.00 12.59 -8.67
CA ALA A 104 7.99 13.62 -8.41
C ALA A 104 8.83 13.91 -9.64
N THR A 105 9.15 15.19 -9.82
CA THR A 105 10.01 15.68 -10.89
C THR A 105 11.16 16.51 -10.28
N PRO A 106 12.28 16.70 -10.98
CA PRO A 106 13.33 17.61 -10.57
C PRO A 106 12.83 19.06 -10.53
N ALA A 107 13.42 19.87 -9.68
CA ALA A 107 13.26 21.30 -9.80
C ALA A 107 13.78 21.78 -11.17
N PRO A 108 13.15 22.79 -11.79
CA PRO A 108 13.67 23.40 -12.99
C PRO A 108 15.14 23.79 -12.77
N ALA A 109 16.01 23.46 -13.73
CA ALA A 109 17.42 23.85 -13.65
C ALA A 109 17.48 25.39 -13.55
N VAL A 110 18.00 25.89 -12.44
CA VAL A 110 18.33 27.32 -12.32
C VAL A 110 19.45 27.55 -13.32
N ALA A 111 19.23 28.37 -14.34
CA ALA A 111 20.28 28.77 -15.25
C ALA A 111 21.46 29.30 -14.41
N PRO A 112 22.69 28.85 -14.64
CA PRO A 112 23.82 29.34 -13.89
C PRO A 112 23.89 30.87 -14.06
N ILE A 113 23.74 31.59 -12.95
CA ILE A 113 23.96 33.04 -12.92
C ILE A 113 25.46 33.23 -12.99
N GLY A 114 25.97 33.43 -14.16
CA GLY A 114 27.37 33.68 -14.45
C GLY A 114 27.85 32.97 -15.69
N THR A 115 28.66 33.62 -16.47
CA THR A 115 29.38 33.00 -17.58
C THR A 115 30.25 31.88 -16.99
N PRO A 116 30.11 30.64 -17.39
CA PRO A 116 31.01 29.60 -16.93
C PRO A 116 32.42 30.01 -17.32
N THR A 117 33.26 30.27 -16.36
CA THR A 117 34.69 30.33 -16.64
C THR A 117 35.05 28.94 -17.09
N ALA A 118 35.37 28.75 -18.36
CA ALA A 118 35.76 27.46 -18.88
C ALA A 118 36.90 26.93 -18.00
N ALA A 119 36.66 25.83 -17.31
CA ALA A 119 37.72 25.19 -16.56
C ALA A 119 38.79 24.81 -17.58
N ILE A 120 40.01 25.31 -17.39
CA ILE A 120 41.15 24.93 -18.19
C ILE A 120 41.38 23.47 -17.88
N ASN A 121 41.09 22.62 -18.86
CA ASN A 121 41.41 21.18 -18.79
C ASN A 121 42.68 20.92 -19.62
N PRO A 122 43.88 21.08 -18.99
CA PRO A 122 45.13 20.98 -19.74
C PRO A 122 45.38 19.58 -20.30
N ASP A 123 44.73 18.55 -19.78
CA ASP A 123 45.02 17.16 -20.11
C ASP A 123 44.06 16.60 -21.18
N ASN A 124 43.16 17.40 -21.76
CA ASN A 124 42.14 16.94 -22.72
C ASN A 124 41.37 15.68 -22.27
N ALA A 125 41.34 15.40 -20.97
CA ALA A 125 40.58 14.28 -20.44
C ALA A 125 39.09 14.47 -20.72
N ASN A 126 38.44 13.51 -21.37
CA ASN A 126 36.99 13.46 -21.49
C ASN A 126 36.44 13.36 -20.10
N VAL A 127 36.00 14.48 -19.53
CA VAL A 127 35.20 14.48 -18.32
C VAL A 127 33.84 13.87 -18.70
N PRO A 128 33.48 12.71 -18.18
CA PRO A 128 32.15 12.18 -18.45
C PRO A 128 31.17 13.23 -17.99
N THR A 129 30.32 13.71 -18.87
CA THR A 129 29.15 14.50 -18.52
C THR A 129 28.30 13.62 -17.62
N SER A 130 28.44 13.80 -16.30
CA SER A 130 27.51 13.18 -15.35
C SER A 130 26.16 13.76 -15.69
N THR A 131 25.26 12.95 -16.18
CA THR A 131 23.85 13.26 -16.24
C THR A 131 23.39 13.35 -14.78
N PHE A 132 23.51 14.55 -14.21
CA PHE A 132 23.01 14.84 -12.86
C PHE A 132 21.50 14.70 -12.93
N ILE A 133 20.96 13.61 -12.40
CA ILE A 133 19.53 13.50 -12.14
C ILE A 133 19.29 14.41 -10.96
N GLY A 134 18.71 15.58 -11.20
CA GLY A 134 18.38 16.55 -10.14
C GLY A 134 17.49 15.87 -9.08
N ASP A 135 17.63 16.33 -7.84
CA ASP A 135 16.78 15.87 -6.74
C ASP A 135 15.30 16.00 -7.11
N LEU A 136 14.51 14.97 -6.87
CA LEU A 136 13.07 14.95 -7.12
C LEU A 136 12.34 15.81 -6.07
N LYS A 137 12.39 17.13 -6.26
CA LYS A 137 11.89 18.14 -5.29
C LYS A 137 10.59 18.81 -5.70
N VAL A 138 9.93 18.32 -6.75
CA VAL A 138 8.64 18.88 -7.17
C VAL A 138 7.60 17.79 -7.09
N LEU A 139 6.60 17.94 -6.21
CA LEU A 139 5.39 17.12 -6.23
C LEU A 139 4.60 17.44 -7.49
N THR A 140 4.41 16.47 -8.36
CA THR A 140 3.70 16.66 -9.63
C THR A 140 2.49 15.74 -9.70
N ILE A 141 1.36 16.31 -10.11
CA ILE A 141 0.10 15.61 -10.31
C ILE A 141 -0.29 15.77 -11.76
N TRP A 142 -0.45 14.64 -12.45
CA TRP A 142 -0.97 14.57 -13.81
C TRP A 142 -2.41 14.07 -13.77
N LYS A 143 -3.31 14.78 -14.47
CA LYS A 143 -4.67 14.33 -14.72
C LYS A 143 -4.78 13.88 -16.17
N ILE A 144 -5.29 12.67 -16.40
CA ILE A 144 -5.39 12.02 -17.70
C ILE A 144 -6.85 11.59 -17.90
N SER A 145 -7.40 11.79 -19.07
CA SER A 145 -8.72 11.26 -19.40
C SER A 145 -8.70 9.72 -19.51
N SER A 146 -9.85 9.09 -19.40
CA SER A 146 -10.00 7.65 -19.63
C SER A 146 -9.53 7.21 -21.04
N ALA A 147 -9.48 8.14 -21.99
CA ALA A 147 -8.98 7.91 -23.35
C ALA A 147 -7.46 8.14 -23.51
N GLY A 148 -6.73 8.44 -22.45
CA GLY A 148 -5.28 8.62 -22.46
C GLY A 148 -4.79 10.02 -22.83
N ALA A 149 -5.66 11.03 -22.88
CA ALA A 149 -5.24 12.41 -23.13
C ALA A 149 -4.85 13.11 -21.82
N LEU A 150 -3.69 13.78 -21.78
CA LEU A 150 -3.29 14.61 -20.65
C LEU A 150 -4.23 15.83 -20.56
N ILE A 151 -4.94 15.96 -19.44
CA ILE A 151 -5.88 17.06 -19.18
C ILE A 151 -5.17 18.23 -18.51
N SER A 152 -4.39 17.94 -17.45
CA SER A 152 -3.67 18.96 -16.70
C SER A 152 -2.44 18.39 -15.98
N THR A 153 -1.50 19.29 -15.69
CA THR A 153 -0.35 19.04 -14.84
C THR A 153 -0.28 20.12 -13.77
N ASN A 154 -0.24 19.72 -12.51
CA ASN A 154 -0.11 20.62 -11.38
C ASN A 154 1.16 20.27 -10.62
N SER A 155 1.97 21.29 -10.29
CA SER A 155 3.29 21.10 -9.67
C SER A 155 3.45 21.97 -8.45
N LEU A 156 4.05 21.38 -7.40
CA LEU A 156 4.39 22.09 -6.15
C LEU A 156 5.87 21.87 -5.83
N PRO A 157 6.71 22.90 -5.97
CA PRO A 157 8.11 22.83 -5.54
C PRO A 157 8.22 22.64 -4.02
N THR A 158 9.18 21.83 -3.60
CA THR A 158 9.50 21.52 -2.20
C THR A 158 10.97 21.74 -1.92
N SER A 159 11.32 21.97 -0.65
CA SER A 159 12.71 22.17 -0.26
C SER A 159 13.54 20.88 -0.23
N ASN A 160 12.88 19.74 -0.11
CA ASN A 160 13.50 18.41 0.01
C ASN A 160 12.92 17.46 -1.03
N SER A 161 13.58 16.34 -1.25
CA SER A 161 13.04 15.26 -2.12
C SER A 161 11.71 14.77 -1.58
N ILE A 162 10.75 14.55 -2.47
CA ILE A 162 9.38 14.16 -2.13
C ILE A 162 8.98 12.91 -2.92
N LEU A 163 8.32 11.98 -2.23
CA LEU A 163 7.80 10.75 -2.86
C LEU A 163 6.37 10.52 -2.41
N PRO A 164 5.37 10.73 -3.29
CA PRO A 164 4.00 10.31 -3.04
C PRO A 164 3.90 8.79 -2.90
N THR A 165 3.09 8.30 -1.96
CA THR A 165 2.84 6.86 -1.75
C THR A 165 1.38 6.48 -1.95
N SER A 166 0.46 7.40 -1.68
CA SER A 166 -0.98 7.14 -1.79
C SER A 166 -1.78 8.43 -1.99
N MET A 167 -2.96 8.28 -2.57
CA MET A 167 -3.90 9.37 -2.80
C MET A 167 -5.33 8.97 -2.43
N ALA A 168 -6.13 9.96 -2.02
CA ALA A 168 -7.56 9.83 -1.82
C ALA A 168 -8.29 11.02 -2.43
N LEU A 169 -9.30 10.74 -3.26
CA LEU A 169 -10.07 11.73 -3.98
C LEU A 169 -11.47 11.90 -3.37
N ASP A 170 -11.99 13.12 -3.40
CA ASP A 170 -13.41 13.43 -3.19
C ASP A 170 -13.85 14.60 -4.09
N ASP A 171 -15.13 14.99 -3.99
CA ASP A 171 -15.72 16.08 -4.78
C ASP A 171 -15.00 17.44 -4.58
N SER A 172 -14.17 17.56 -3.57
CA SER A 172 -13.48 18.81 -3.22
C SER A 172 -12.02 18.84 -3.65
N GLY A 173 -11.47 17.73 -4.12
CA GLY A 173 -10.10 17.60 -4.58
C GLY A 173 -9.40 16.33 -4.11
N LEU A 174 -8.09 16.35 -4.12
CA LEU A 174 -7.19 15.23 -3.98
C LEU A 174 -6.30 15.40 -2.74
N ALA A 175 -6.36 14.48 -1.79
CA ALA A 175 -5.36 14.35 -0.74
C ALA A 175 -4.21 13.47 -1.23
N ILE A 176 -2.98 13.93 -1.04
CA ILE A 176 -1.75 13.24 -1.44
C ILE A 176 -0.90 13.05 -0.18
N VAL A 177 -0.45 11.83 0.08
CA VAL A 177 0.46 11.51 1.18
C VAL A 177 1.71 10.82 0.68
N GLY A 178 2.74 10.81 1.51
CA GLY A 178 4.00 10.15 1.20
C GLY A 178 5.11 10.54 2.14
N SER A 179 6.34 10.52 1.63
CA SER A 179 7.56 10.80 2.38
C SER A 179 8.29 12.04 1.83
N ILE A 180 8.89 12.78 2.74
CA ILE A 180 9.86 13.86 2.45
C ILE A 180 11.20 13.42 3.01
N ALA A 181 12.24 13.44 2.19
CA ALA A 181 13.58 13.03 2.58
C ALA A 181 14.61 14.12 2.23
N GLY A 182 15.53 14.38 3.14
CA GLY A 182 16.63 15.32 2.99
C GLY A 182 17.73 15.01 4.00
N GLU A 183 18.76 15.82 4.05
CA GLU A 183 19.94 15.56 4.88
C GLU A 183 19.60 15.35 6.38
N LYS A 184 18.62 16.08 6.90
CA LYS A 184 18.19 16.02 8.32
C LYS A 184 16.71 15.74 8.49
N ILE A 185 16.01 15.36 7.41
CA ILE A 185 14.56 15.13 7.40
C ILE A 185 14.28 13.77 6.81
N ASN A 186 13.48 12.98 7.54
CA ASN A 186 12.82 11.78 7.06
C ASN A 186 11.42 11.75 7.69
N ALA A 187 10.47 12.36 7.01
CA ALA A 187 9.14 12.65 7.53
C ALA A 187 8.06 12.23 6.55
N GLY A 188 6.88 11.96 7.09
CA GLY A 188 5.67 11.86 6.28
C GLY A 188 5.13 13.23 5.89
N PHE A 189 4.28 13.28 4.88
CA PHE A 189 3.52 14.48 4.54
C PHE A 189 2.09 14.19 4.13
N ILE A 190 1.26 15.21 4.20
CA ILE A 190 0.00 15.31 3.47
C ILE A 190 -0.09 16.68 2.82
N ASN A 191 -0.56 16.68 1.58
CA ASN A 191 -0.93 17.88 0.83
C ASN A 191 -2.34 17.70 0.26
N PHE A 192 -2.99 18.80 -0.08
CA PHE A 192 -4.31 18.78 -0.69
C PHE A 192 -4.30 19.65 -1.96
N LEU A 193 -4.71 19.06 -3.08
CA LEU A 193 -4.93 19.74 -4.36
C LEU A 193 -6.45 19.93 -4.53
N ASN A 194 -6.90 21.18 -4.58
CA ASN A 194 -8.31 21.47 -4.77
C ASN A 194 -8.77 21.29 -6.23
N THR A 195 -10.07 21.36 -6.47
CA THR A 195 -10.64 21.22 -7.83
C THR A 195 -10.22 22.32 -8.81
N SER A 196 -9.69 23.45 -8.32
CA SER A 196 -9.14 24.52 -9.14
C SER A 196 -7.65 24.33 -9.48
N GLY A 197 -7.04 23.20 -9.08
CA GLY A 197 -5.63 22.91 -9.34
C GLY A 197 -4.66 23.63 -8.39
N LEU A 198 -5.12 24.15 -7.26
CA LEU A 198 -4.28 24.83 -6.28
C LEU A 198 -3.92 23.92 -5.13
N PHE A 199 -2.63 23.83 -4.83
CA PHE A 199 -2.13 23.10 -3.68
C PHE A 199 -2.33 23.88 -2.38
N SER A 200 -2.67 23.18 -1.30
CA SER A 200 -2.57 23.70 0.06
C SER A 200 -1.11 23.81 0.50
N LYS A 201 -0.89 24.43 1.66
CA LYS A 201 0.40 24.28 2.37
C LYS A 201 0.60 22.83 2.76
N THR A 202 1.81 22.29 2.53
CA THR A 202 2.15 20.93 2.95
C THR A 202 2.16 20.81 4.47
N LEU A 203 1.46 19.83 5.02
CA LEU A 203 1.59 19.44 6.43
C LEU A 203 2.64 18.34 6.52
N GLN A 204 3.78 18.63 7.12
CA GLN A 204 4.79 17.66 7.48
C GLN A 204 4.36 16.90 8.75
N ILE A 205 4.58 15.60 8.78
CA ILE A 205 4.24 14.70 9.89
C ILE A 205 5.51 14.01 10.36
N GLY A 206 5.92 14.32 11.58
CA GLY A 206 7.23 13.91 12.11
C GLY A 206 8.39 14.72 11.53
N SER A 207 9.60 14.26 11.75
CA SER A 207 10.82 14.98 11.35
C SER A 207 11.99 14.07 10.98
N ALA A 208 12.14 12.92 11.64
CA ALA A 208 13.36 12.11 11.53
C ALA A 208 13.09 10.64 11.25
N SER A 209 11.91 10.12 11.59
CA SER A 209 11.63 8.69 11.54
C SER A 209 10.13 8.40 11.40
N THR A 210 9.48 9.07 10.44
CA THR A 210 8.05 8.89 10.18
C THR A 210 7.82 8.66 8.70
N SER A 211 7.09 7.59 8.36
CA SER A 211 6.63 7.28 7.01
C SER A 211 5.11 7.21 6.98
N ILE A 212 4.49 7.80 5.97
CA ILE A 212 3.04 7.70 5.70
C ILE A 212 2.87 6.94 4.40
N GLU A 213 2.21 5.78 4.48
CA GLU A 213 2.12 4.82 3.39
C GLU A 213 0.78 4.86 2.66
N SER A 214 -0.30 5.17 3.37
CA SER A 214 -1.64 5.12 2.77
C SER A 214 -2.57 6.17 3.37
N VAL A 215 -3.52 6.63 2.56
CA VAL A 215 -4.57 7.57 2.96
C VAL A 215 -5.92 7.08 2.48
N THR A 216 -6.95 7.30 3.29
CA THR A 216 -8.33 7.09 2.90
C THR A 216 -9.23 8.23 3.36
N ARG A 217 -10.30 8.45 2.60
CA ARG A 217 -11.33 9.44 2.89
C ARG A 217 -12.36 8.85 3.83
N ASN A 218 -12.67 9.57 4.90
CA ASN A 218 -13.72 9.21 5.84
C ASN A 218 -15.09 9.81 5.43
N ALA A 219 -16.17 9.19 5.87
CA ALA A 219 -17.53 9.69 5.61
C ALA A 219 -17.78 11.11 6.17
N ASP A 220 -17.08 11.48 7.27
CA ASP A 220 -17.15 12.81 7.88
C ASP A 220 -16.27 13.87 7.19
N LYS A 221 -15.82 13.58 5.98
CA LYS A 221 -14.95 14.43 5.14
C LYS A 221 -13.54 14.70 5.71
N THR A 222 -13.11 13.97 6.71
CA THR A 222 -11.71 13.93 7.18
C THR A 222 -10.91 12.86 6.44
N PHE A 223 -9.61 12.82 6.66
CA PHE A 223 -8.71 11.79 6.13
C PHE A 223 -8.15 10.94 7.25
N THR A 224 -8.02 9.65 7.00
CA THR A 224 -7.24 8.72 7.82
C THR A 224 -5.95 8.39 7.08
N LEU A 225 -4.83 8.72 7.69
CA LEU A 225 -3.49 8.39 7.22
C LEU A 225 -2.96 7.25 8.07
N VAL A 226 -2.24 6.33 7.43
CA VAL A 226 -1.56 5.24 8.12
C VAL A 226 -0.12 5.11 7.67
N GLY A 227 0.72 4.62 8.57
CA GLY A 227 2.14 4.43 8.33
C GLY A 227 2.85 3.98 9.59
N SER A 228 4.08 4.43 9.79
CA SER A 228 4.90 4.10 10.96
C SER A 228 5.71 5.29 11.44
N SER A 229 6.08 5.26 12.74
CA SER A 229 6.89 6.31 13.33
C SER A 229 7.74 5.82 14.48
N GLY A 230 9.02 6.19 14.46
CA GLY A 230 9.99 6.02 15.55
C GLY A 230 10.15 7.25 16.44
N GLU A 231 9.25 8.23 16.35
CA GLU A 231 9.32 9.48 17.10
C GLU A 231 7.98 9.89 17.70
N THR A 232 7.96 10.91 18.56
CA THR A 232 6.72 11.47 19.12
C THR A 232 5.96 12.25 18.04
N ILE A 233 4.67 11.98 17.83
CA ILE A 233 3.81 12.70 16.90
C ILE A 233 2.65 13.36 17.67
N ALA A 234 2.46 14.66 17.49
CA ALA A 234 1.39 15.44 18.13
C ALA A 234 1.22 15.11 19.64
N GLY A 235 2.32 15.02 20.37
CA GLY A 235 2.35 14.71 21.81
C GLY A 235 2.14 13.23 22.16
N LYS A 236 1.89 12.35 21.21
CA LYS A 236 1.79 10.89 21.45
C LYS A 236 3.18 10.25 21.38
N LYS A 237 3.65 9.78 22.54
CA LYS A 237 4.97 9.17 22.69
C LYS A 237 5.06 7.80 22.02
N LEU A 238 6.26 7.45 21.59
CA LEU A 238 6.65 6.12 21.13
C LEU A 238 6.57 5.11 22.28
N ALA A 239 6.13 3.89 22.00
CA ALA A 239 6.05 2.80 22.97
C ALA A 239 6.83 1.54 22.53
N GLY A 240 6.96 1.27 21.23
CA GLY A 240 7.82 0.22 20.68
C GLY A 240 9.17 0.78 20.18
N LEU A 241 9.83 0.09 19.27
CA LEU A 241 10.98 0.63 18.53
C LEU A 241 10.51 1.51 17.35
N ILE A 242 9.47 1.05 16.66
CA ILE A 242 8.69 1.78 15.66
C ILE A 242 7.23 1.39 15.90
N ASP A 243 6.36 2.37 16.00
CA ASP A 243 4.93 2.15 16.14
C ASP A 243 4.21 2.38 14.83
N GLY A 244 3.24 1.54 14.51
CA GLY A 244 2.24 1.83 13.51
C GLY A 244 1.41 3.03 13.94
N VAL A 245 1.18 3.98 13.04
CA VAL A 245 0.39 5.19 13.34
C VAL A 245 -0.86 5.26 12.49
N ILE A 246 -1.95 5.71 13.12
CA ILE A 246 -3.22 6.08 12.48
C ILE A 246 -3.46 7.53 12.84
N ILE A 247 -3.51 8.40 11.85
CA ILE A 247 -3.60 9.85 12.04
C ILE A 247 -4.86 10.35 11.36
N LYS A 248 -5.72 11.03 12.11
CA LYS A 248 -6.91 11.70 11.56
C LYS A 248 -6.59 13.15 11.28
N VAL A 249 -6.85 13.57 10.04
CA VAL A 249 -6.55 14.93 9.56
C VAL A 249 -7.80 15.54 8.95
N THR A 250 -8.07 16.80 9.24
CA THR A 250 -9.15 17.56 8.59
C THR A 250 -8.75 17.98 7.18
N LYS A 251 -9.71 18.43 6.38
CA LYS A 251 -9.47 19.01 5.06
C LYS A 251 -8.59 20.28 5.11
N SER A 252 -8.63 21.02 6.22
CA SER A 252 -7.72 22.16 6.48
C SER A 252 -6.33 21.72 7.00
N LEU A 253 -6.00 20.45 6.88
CA LEU A 253 -4.73 19.83 7.28
C LEU A 253 -4.38 19.98 8.77
N LYS A 254 -5.39 19.98 9.63
CA LYS A 254 -5.20 19.92 11.09
C LYS A 254 -5.27 18.48 11.57
N ILE A 255 -4.24 18.00 12.28
CA ILE A 255 -4.26 16.71 12.98
C ILE A 255 -5.27 16.82 14.13
N THR A 256 -6.25 15.92 14.17
CA THR A 256 -7.28 15.86 15.21
C THR A 256 -7.14 14.64 16.12
N SER A 257 -6.48 13.59 15.65
CA SER A 257 -6.23 12.38 16.43
C SER A 257 -4.98 11.67 15.94
N VAL A 258 -4.24 11.08 16.88
CA VAL A 258 -3.15 10.14 16.60
C VAL A 258 -3.36 8.92 17.49
N VAL A 259 -3.44 7.75 16.87
CA VAL A 259 -3.51 6.45 17.54
C VAL A 259 -2.26 5.67 17.18
N ARG A 260 -1.62 5.05 18.17
CA ARG A 260 -0.44 4.20 17.99
C ARG A 260 -0.80 2.73 18.20
N SER A 261 -0.26 1.90 17.34
CA SER A 261 -0.25 0.45 17.46
C SER A 261 1.17 0.01 17.71
N SER A 262 1.46 -0.38 18.94
CA SER A 262 2.82 -0.68 19.39
C SER A 262 3.00 -2.17 19.67
N ILE A 263 4.25 -2.62 19.60
CA ILE A 263 4.68 -3.92 20.09
C ILE A 263 5.96 -3.75 20.93
N SER A 264 5.99 -4.37 22.10
CA SER A 264 7.14 -4.26 22.98
C SER A 264 8.40 -4.78 22.31
N LYS A 265 9.48 -3.99 22.34
CA LYS A 265 10.79 -4.30 21.74
C LYS A 265 10.73 -4.68 20.25
N GLY A 266 9.69 -4.21 19.54
CA GLY A 266 9.46 -4.54 18.14
C GLY A 266 9.05 -3.34 17.30
N LYS A 267 8.82 -3.62 16.02
CA LYS A 267 8.34 -2.66 15.04
C LYS A 267 6.94 -3.06 14.57
N ARG A 268 6.05 -2.10 14.50
CA ARG A 268 4.75 -2.22 13.85
C ARG A 268 4.69 -1.22 12.70
N ILE A 269 4.38 -1.71 11.50
CA ILE A 269 4.33 -0.90 10.28
C ILE A 269 2.98 -1.12 9.65
N TRP A 270 2.26 -0.06 9.30
CA TRP A 270 1.06 -0.11 8.49
C TRP A 270 1.41 0.27 7.06
N ASN A 271 1.09 -0.60 6.09
CA ASN A 271 1.36 -0.38 4.67
C ASN A 271 0.12 0.07 3.90
N SER A 272 -1.07 -0.35 4.32
CA SER A 272 -2.31 -0.06 3.61
C SER A 272 -3.48 0.18 4.54
N THR A 273 -4.47 0.92 4.04
CA THR A 273 -5.76 1.11 4.69
C THR A 273 -6.88 1.20 3.65
N THR A 274 -8.10 0.90 4.07
CA THR A 274 -9.31 1.05 3.27
C THR A 274 -10.27 2.04 3.93
N SER A 275 -11.26 2.52 3.19
CA SER A 275 -12.32 3.40 3.74
C SER A 275 -13.13 2.75 4.88
N SER A 276 -13.12 1.43 4.95
CA SER A 276 -13.72 0.66 6.04
C SER A 276 -12.79 0.46 7.24
N LEU A 277 -11.60 1.07 7.26
CA LEU A 277 -10.57 0.97 8.30
C LEU A 277 -10.09 -0.49 8.52
N LEU A 278 -9.90 -1.23 7.44
CA LEU A 278 -9.13 -2.46 7.43
C LEU A 278 -7.69 -2.10 7.12
N LEU A 279 -6.78 -2.34 8.04
CA LEU A 279 -5.36 -2.01 7.92
C LEU A 279 -4.53 -3.27 7.75
N GLY A 280 -3.65 -3.25 6.77
CA GLY A 280 -2.64 -4.27 6.52
C GLY A 280 -1.24 -3.76 6.83
N GLY A 281 -0.37 -4.63 7.33
CA GLY A 281 0.98 -4.24 7.64
C GLY A 281 1.82 -5.36 8.21
N GLU A 282 2.94 -4.99 8.80
CA GLU A 282 3.97 -5.90 9.29
C GLU A 282 4.25 -5.70 10.78
N VAL A 283 4.63 -6.79 11.45
CA VAL A 283 5.14 -6.81 12.82
C VAL A 283 6.49 -7.50 12.82
N VAL A 284 7.50 -6.82 13.35
CA VAL A 284 8.87 -7.38 13.45
C VAL A 284 9.32 -7.37 14.90
N VAL A 285 9.69 -8.54 15.44
CA VAL A 285 10.25 -8.71 16.78
C VAL A 285 11.50 -9.56 16.70
N GLY A 286 12.64 -8.97 17.00
CA GLY A 286 13.93 -9.63 16.74
C GLY A 286 14.08 -9.99 15.26
N ASN A 287 14.31 -11.27 14.98
CA ASN A 287 14.44 -11.80 13.61
C ASN A 287 13.13 -12.37 13.05
N LYS A 288 12.01 -12.26 13.79
CA LYS A 288 10.72 -12.78 13.36
C LYS A 288 9.89 -11.66 12.75
N SER A 289 9.45 -11.86 11.51
CA SER A 289 8.48 -11.03 10.83
C SER A 289 7.15 -11.77 10.68
N GLU A 290 6.06 -11.06 10.88
CA GLU A 290 4.68 -11.52 10.68
C GLU A 290 3.91 -10.45 9.92
N VAL A 291 3.08 -10.87 9.00
CA VAL A 291 2.06 -9.99 8.42
C VAL A 291 0.89 -9.88 9.38
N ALA A 292 0.35 -8.70 9.52
CA ALA A 292 -0.77 -8.46 10.39
C ALA A 292 -1.87 -7.66 9.69
N VAL A 293 -3.11 -8.06 9.95
CA VAL A 293 -4.30 -7.33 9.53
C VAL A 293 -5.14 -7.00 10.76
N THR A 294 -5.63 -5.77 10.82
CA THR A 294 -6.51 -5.32 11.91
C THR A 294 -7.68 -4.53 11.33
N LYS A 295 -8.87 -4.89 11.76
CA LYS A 295 -10.08 -4.10 11.54
C LYS A 295 -10.24 -3.12 12.68
N PHE A 296 -10.43 -1.85 12.37
CA PHE A 296 -10.71 -0.82 13.36
C PHE A 296 -12.16 -0.33 13.24
N SER A 297 -12.70 0.11 14.37
CA SER A 297 -13.93 0.88 14.42
C SER A 297 -13.70 2.33 13.96
N SER A 298 -14.76 3.09 13.75
CA SER A 298 -14.69 4.54 13.45
C SER A 298 -14.01 5.38 14.54
N ARG A 299 -13.85 4.83 15.76
CA ARG A 299 -13.13 5.44 16.88
C ARG A 299 -11.67 4.99 16.96
N TYR A 300 -11.19 4.26 15.94
CA TYR A 300 -9.85 3.66 15.87
C TYR A 300 -9.54 2.67 17.01
N ALA A 301 -10.56 2.02 17.58
CA ALA A 301 -10.40 0.88 18.46
C ALA A 301 -10.34 -0.41 17.60
N PRO A 302 -9.38 -1.33 17.84
CA PRO A 302 -9.32 -2.59 17.11
C PRO A 302 -10.54 -3.44 17.45
N THR A 303 -11.19 -4.02 16.43
CA THR A 303 -12.31 -4.94 16.59
C THR A 303 -11.86 -6.39 16.50
N TRP A 304 -10.94 -6.69 15.61
CA TRP A 304 -10.25 -7.98 15.51
C TRP A 304 -8.87 -7.80 14.86
N THR A 305 -7.95 -8.71 15.13
CA THR A 305 -6.60 -8.73 14.57
C THR A 305 -6.19 -10.15 14.27
N HIS A 306 -5.56 -10.35 13.11
CA HIS A 306 -4.86 -11.59 12.76
C HIS A 306 -3.39 -11.31 12.48
N ARG A 307 -2.56 -12.33 12.73
CA ARG A 307 -1.15 -12.37 12.38
C ARG A 307 -0.87 -13.67 11.64
N PHE A 308 -0.10 -13.58 10.58
CA PHE A 308 0.26 -14.69 9.73
C PHE A 308 1.76 -14.73 9.53
N SER A 309 2.32 -15.94 9.43
CA SER A 309 3.70 -16.10 9.00
C SER A 309 3.86 -15.57 7.58
N GLY A 310 4.66 -14.52 7.42
CA GLY A 310 4.81 -13.81 6.15
C GLY A 310 5.80 -12.66 6.28
N THR A 311 6.15 -12.08 5.14
CA THR A 311 7.13 -10.99 5.05
C THR A 311 6.68 -9.94 4.04
N GLY A 312 7.19 -8.73 4.20
CA GLY A 312 6.96 -7.60 3.29
C GLY A 312 5.61 -6.91 3.48
N PRO A 313 5.27 -6.01 2.55
CA PRO A 313 4.06 -5.22 2.66
C PRO A 313 2.81 -6.09 2.60
N ALA A 314 1.75 -5.60 3.23
CA ALA A 314 0.43 -6.20 3.21
C ALA A 314 -0.57 -5.21 2.64
N PHE A 315 -1.34 -5.63 1.64
CA PHE A 315 -2.34 -4.79 0.98
C PHE A 315 -3.74 -5.21 1.38
N THR A 316 -4.54 -4.25 1.81
CA THR A 316 -5.95 -4.46 2.13
C THR A 316 -6.84 -3.85 1.05
N THR A 317 -7.92 -4.55 0.72
CA THR A 317 -8.87 -4.12 -0.32
C THR A 317 -10.30 -4.30 0.18
N GLY A 318 -11.16 -3.37 -0.21
CA GLY A 318 -12.55 -3.38 0.23
C GLY A 318 -12.70 -3.31 1.75
N SER A 319 -13.53 -4.17 2.31
CA SER A 319 -13.79 -4.23 3.77
C SER A 319 -13.20 -5.47 4.45
N THR A 320 -12.72 -6.45 3.68
CA THR A 320 -12.51 -7.81 4.17
C THR A 320 -11.33 -8.55 3.54
N GLN A 321 -10.53 -7.94 2.67
CA GLN A 321 -9.49 -8.65 1.92
C GLN A 321 -8.09 -8.23 2.36
N LEU A 322 -7.19 -9.21 2.40
CA LEU A 322 -5.77 -9.06 2.70
C LEU A 322 -4.94 -9.85 1.70
N LEU A 323 -4.03 -9.17 1.00
CA LEU A 323 -2.99 -9.77 0.16
C LEU A 323 -1.63 -9.65 0.85
N PHE A 324 -0.89 -10.74 0.95
CA PHE A 324 0.45 -10.78 1.53
C PHE A 324 1.30 -11.95 1.01
N LEU A 325 2.61 -11.92 1.26
CA LEU A 325 3.49 -13.06 1.01
C LEU A 325 3.50 -13.99 2.22
N SER A 326 2.81 -15.13 2.09
CA SER A 326 2.75 -16.17 3.12
C SER A 326 3.94 -17.12 3.00
N ASN A 327 4.62 -17.40 4.12
CA ASN A 327 5.76 -18.32 4.19
C ASN A 327 5.57 -19.42 5.24
N GLY A 328 4.36 -19.63 5.74
CA GLY A 328 4.07 -20.65 6.74
C GLY A 328 2.63 -21.17 6.69
N ALA A 329 2.38 -22.19 7.49
CA ALA A 329 1.05 -22.79 7.62
C ALA A 329 0.07 -21.84 8.29
N ILE A 330 -1.18 -21.87 7.84
CA ILE A 330 -2.32 -21.17 8.46
C ILE A 330 -3.29 -22.25 8.92
N PRO A 331 -3.56 -22.35 10.25
CA PRO A 331 -4.33 -23.45 10.82
C PRO A 331 -5.71 -23.65 10.21
N GLU A 332 -6.41 -22.56 9.89
CA GLU A 332 -7.77 -22.56 9.33
C GLU A 332 -7.80 -22.93 7.84
N LEU A 333 -6.65 -22.91 7.17
CA LEU A 333 -6.51 -23.19 5.74
C LEU A 333 -5.86 -24.56 5.49
N ALA A 334 -6.22 -25.20 4.38
CA ALA A 334 -5.43 -26.28 3.79
C ALA A 334 -4.20 -25.68 3.06
N TRP A 335 -3.32 -24.99 3.83
CA TRP A 335 -2.21 -24.19 3.33
C TRP A 335 -0.93 -24.41 4.13
N ASN A 336 0.14 -24.75 3.44
CA ASN A 336 1.48 -24.86 4.00
C ASN A 336 2.51 -24.70 2.86
N PRO A 337 2.83 -23.45 2.46
CA PRO A 337 3.71 -23.21 1.33
C PRO A 337 5.15 -23.57 1.68
N LYS A 338 5.86 -24.21 0.74
CA LYS A 338 7.30 -24.51 0.88
C LYS A 338 8.20 -23.29 0.59
N VAL A 339 7.68 -22.33 -0.15
CA VAL A 339 8.34 -21.07 -0.50
C VAL A 339 7.35 -19.93 -0.31
N SER A 340 7.86 -18.73 -0.08
CA SER A 340 7.02 -17.55 0.06
C SER A 340 6.12 -17.38 -1.16
N THR A 341 4.82 -17.31 -0.93
CA THR A 341 3.80 -17.30 -1.99
C THR A 341 2.74 -16.24 -1.69
N ALA A 342 2.33 -15.49 -2.71
CA ALA A 342 1.30 -14.47 -2.58
C ALA A 342 -0.06 -15.13 -2.30
N LEU A 343 -0.66 -14.75 -1.19
CA LEU A 343 -1.93 -15.27 -0.67
C LEU A 343 -2.91 -14.12 -0.46
N LEU A 344 -4.09 -14.24 -1.05
CA LEU A 344 -5.23 -13.38 -0.82
C LEU A 344 -6.18 -14.09 0.15
N ILE A 345 -6.46 -13.48 1.30
CA ILE A 345 -7.43 -13.97 2.27
C ILE A 345 -8.66 -13.05 2.28
N THR A 346 -9.85 -13.65 2.29
CA THR A 346 -11.10 -12.94 2.51
C THR A 346 -11.66 -13.29 3.90
N PHE A 347 -12.03 -12.28 4.66
CA PHE A 347 -12.65 -12.41 5.98
C PHE A 347 -14.15 -12.10 5.91
N ASN A 348 -14.92 -12.60 6.84
CA ASN A 348 -16.27 -12.08 7.10
C ASN A 348 -16.22 -10.86 8.05
N SER A 349 -17.37 -10.28 8.36
CA SER A 349 -17.46 -9.10 9.25
C SER A 349 -16.93 -9.34 10.68
N LYS A 350 -16.89 -10.60 11.13
CA LYS A 350 -16.39 -11.00 12.46
C LYS A 350 -14.87 -11.31 12.44
N GLY A 351 -14.21 -11.18 11.30
CA GLY A 351 -12.80 -11.50 11.13
C GLY A 351 -12.51 -12.99 10.91
N VAL A 352 -13.51 -13.84 10.71
CA VAL A 352 -13.30 -15.25 10.39
C VAL A 352 -12.93 -15.38 8.91
N ILE A 353 -11.90 -16.17 8.60
CA ILE A 353 -11.52 -16.45 7.22
C ILE A 353 -12.68 -17.18 6.51
N SER A 354 -13.09 -16.66 5.37
CA SER A 354 -14.20 -17.20 4.57
C SER A 354 -13.75 -17.78 3.23
N ALA A 355 -12.64 -17.26 2.68
CA ALA A 355 -12.05 -17.76 1.44
C ALA A 355 -10.55 -17.45 1.41
N ALA A 356 -9.80 -18.19 0.62
CA ALA A 356 -8.40 -17.92 0.35
C ALA A 356 -8.03 -18.34 -1.08
N GLU A 357 -7.21 -17.52 -1.72
CA GLU A 357 -6.68 -17.74 -3.06
C GLU A 357 -5.17 -17.45 -3.09
N ASN A 358 -4.43 -18.17 -3.93
CA ASN A 358 -2.99 -17.95 -4.09
C ASN A 358 -2.61 -17.64 -5.54
N ALA A 359 -1.63 -16.77 -5.72
CA ALA A 359 -0.94 -16.63 -7.01
C ALA A 359 -0.01 -17.84 -7.23
N PRO A 360 0.40 -18.12 -8.49
CA PRO A 360 1.38 -19.15 -8.76
C PRO A 360 2.70 -18.96 -8.02
N VAL A 361 3.40 -20.06 -7.76
CA VAL A 361 4.74 -20.04 -7.19
C VAL A 361 5.67 -19.25 -8.11
N GLY A 362 6.59 -18.45 -7.53
CA GLY A 362 7.51 -17.60 -8.30
C GLY A 362 7.13 -16.12 -8.31
N GLN A 363 5.94 -15.78 -7.85
CA GLN A 363 5.57 -14.38 -7.59
C GLN A 363 6.23 -13.92 -6.27
N ARG A 364 7.24 -13.04 -6.39
CA ARG A 364 8.16 -12.69 -5.29
C ARG A 364 7.86 -11.36 -4.62
N LEU A 365 7.18 -10.46 -5.32
CA LEU A 365 6.83 -9.14 -4.82
C LEU A 365 5.33 -8.89 -5.02
N LEU A 366 4.78 -8.12 -4.11
CA LEU A 366 3.41 -7.62 -4.21
C LEU A 366 3.47 -6.20 -4.74
N VAL A 367 2.69 -5.91 -5.77
CA VAL A 367 2.54 -4.56 -6.35
C VAL A 367 1.25 -3.91 -5.85
N GLY A 368 0.19 -4.69 -5.66
CA GLY A 368 -1.05 -4.17 -5.12
C GLY A 368 -2.20 -5.17 -5.10
N SER A 369 -3.28 -4.77 -4.45
CA SER A 369 -4.58 -5.44 -4.47
C SER A 369 -5.65 -4.41 -4.71
N LEU A 370 -6.57 -4.69 -5.64
CA LEU A 370 -7.59 -3.78 -6.12
C LEU A 370 -8.95 -4.48 -6.10
N GLU A 371 -10.02 -3.70 -6.16
CA GLU A 371 -11.37 -4.21 -6.37
C GLU A 371 -11.88 -3.73 -7.73
N SER A 372 -12.27 -4.64 -8.58
CA SER A 372 -12.94 -4.34 -9.85
C SER A 372 -14.41 -4.73 -9.74
N LYS A 373 -15.31 -3.86 -10.20
CA LYS A 373 -16.75 -4.15 -10.19
C LYS A 373 -17.09 -5.40 -11.04
N ASP A 374 -16.36 -5.60 -12.14
CA ASP A 374 -16.62 -6.66 -13.12
C ASP A 374 -15.85 -7.95 -12.81
N LEU A 375 -14.65 -7.84 -12.23
CA LEU A 375 -13.74 -8.96 -12.03
C LEU A 375 -13.61 -9.39 -10.56
N GLY A 376 -14.18 -8.59 -9.64
CA GLY A 376 -13.98 -8.77 -8.20
C GLY A 376 -12.54 -8.45 -7.79
N PRO A 377 -11.97 -9.19 -6.83
CA PRO A 377 -10.60 -8.96 -6.37
C PRO A 377 -9.57 -9.16 -7.48
N VAL A 378 -8.71 -8.18 -7.64
CA VAL A 378 -7.58 -8.17 -8.57
C VAL A 378 -6.30 -8.13 -7.76
N VAL A 379 -5.41 -9.07 -8.03
CA VAL A 379 -4.11 -9.20 -7.38
C VAL A 379 -3.01 -8.88 -8.37
N VAL A 380 -2.13 -7.97 -8.03
CA VAL A 380 -0.98 -7.58 -8.85
C VAL A 380 0.30 -7.98 -8.13
N THR A 381 1.06 -8.87 -8.75
CA THR A 381 2.31 -9.39 -8.20
C THR A 381 3.41 -9.38 -9.26
N SER A 382 4.63 -9.56 -8.82
CA SER A 382 5.79 -9.61 -9.70
C SER A 382 6.60 -10.90 -9.48
N SER A 383 6.98 -11.54 -10.57
CA SER A 383 8.11 -12.46 -10.61
C SER A 383 9.43 -11.68 -10.64
N ALA A 384 10.57 -12.34 -10.96
CA ALA A 384 11.82 -11.65 -11.17
C ALA A 384 11.76 -10.65 -12.35
N ASP A 385 11.04 -10.99 -13.40
CA ASP A 385 11.11 -10.30 -14.69
C ASP A 385 9.82 -9.61 -15.11
N LEU A 386 8.67 -10.09 -14.60
CA LEU A 386 7.35 -9.66 -15.07
C LEU A 386 6.38 -9.33 -13.93
N VAL A 387 5.67 -8.24 -14.08
CA VAL A 387 4.48 -7.90 -13.28
C VAL A 387 3.26 -8.51 -13.95
N SER A 388 2.43 -9.15 -13.16
CA SER A 388 1.26 -9.91 -13.61
C SER A 388 0.01 -9.53 -12.84
N ILE A 389 -1.11 -9.52 -13.53
CA ILE A 389 -2.44 -9.33 -12.96
C ILE A 389 -3.13 -10.69 -12.88
N PHE A 390 -3.65 -10.98 -11.71
CA PHE A 390 -4.43 -12.18 -11.41
C PHE A 390 -5.82 -11.81 -10.93
N VAL A 391 -6.78 -12.65 -11.23
CA VAL A 391 -8.17 -12.54 -10.79
C VAL A 391 -8.65 -13.83 -10.17
N ARG A 392 -9.76 -13.78 -9.44
CA ARG A 392 -10.42 -14.96 -8.92
C ARG A 392 -10.86 -15.88 -10.06
N ASN A 393 -10.63 -17.15 -9.90
CA ASN A 393 -11.14 -18.15 -10.87
C ASN A 393 -12.65 -18.32 -10.61
N THR A 394 -13.48 -17.63 -11.39
CA THR A 394 -14.93 -17.88 -11.41
C THR A 394 -15.17 -19.16 -12.19
N ARG A 395 -15.51 -20.24 -11.47
CA ARG A 395 -16.00 -21.48 -12.09
C ARG A 395 -17.42 -21.33 -12.58
#